data_a3bad71e128a5c2a534b25ef6bbda814
#
_entry.id   a3bad71e128a5c2a534b25ef6bbda814
#
_cell.length_a   1.000
_cell.length_b   1.000
_cell.length_c   1.000
_cell.angle_alpha   90.00
_cell.angle_beta   90.00
_cell.angle_gamma   90.00
#
_symmetry.space_group_name_H-M   'P 1'
#
loop_
_entity.id
_entity.type
_entity.pdbx_description
1 polymer ?
#
loop_
_entity_poly.entity_id
_entity_poly.type
_entity_poly.pdbx_seq_one_letter_code
_entity_poly.pdbx_strand_id
1 'polypeptide(L)'
;LQARPGVGGPKPGRFRQRSSGTALCPDHLLILDAVRLALAQIRAQKLRSFFTLLGVTVGVMFLIGVVSVVNGMARYVEEDFGGKFLGINTFNLRRYPDINTGDVSDATWRRWQQRPKITVEDADAVRAVLPPGVRWSLHDARWYTPRSPFSRGGPQNLVQAVSADFFAIKNLKVTKGRVFTAEEDARGTPVVVIGTETASELFPHLDPVGRDVRIDGLPFTVIGVLETQGSVFGISLDRQIFGPFNSPMSRADHAHAGLYGVVVQAPSQDALRDVEERVREVMRRRHRLRPAEPDDFVFETSESALSDWLQIKTFLFWGGLLLPSVGLIVGAILIMNIMLVSVTERTREIGLRKSLGARRRDILNQFLVEATTLSMLGAVAGIGLGVALSRLVATLSPLPATIAPWSLFAGVIVGAGVGIASGVYPASRAARLDPIVALRSE
;
A
#
# COMPACT_ATOMS: atom_id res chain seq x y z
N LEU A 1 7.08 114.75 -14.25
CA LEU A 1 8.31 114.72 -13.41
C LEU A 1 8.51 113.35 -12.82
N GLN A 2 9.61 112.69 -13.20
CA GLN A 2 10.48 111.77 -12.52
C GLN A 2 9.78 110.51 -11.83
N ALA A 3 9.81 109.38 -12.38
CA ALA A 3 10.92 108.38 -12.40
C ALA A 3 11.39 107.93 -10.99
N ARG A 4 11.17 106.70 -10.61
CA ARG A 4 12.18 105.80 -10.13
C ARG A 4 11.63 104.31 -9.98
N PRO A 5 12.53 103.37 -10.04
CA PRO A 5 12.21 102.04 -10.63
C PRO A 5 12.11 100.93 -9.62
N GLY A 6 11.52 99.86 -10.07
CA GLY A 6 11.54 98.48 -9.86
C GLY A 6 12.22 97.81 -8.66
N VAL A 7 11.50 96.90 -8.01
CA VAL A 7 12.10 95.80 -7.26
C VAL A 7 11.44 94.52 -7.78
N GLY A 8 12.33 93.66 -8.37
CA GLY A 8 11.94 92.40 -8.92
C GLY A 8 11.62 91.39 -7.85
N GLY A 9 10.44 90.79 -7.96
CA GLY A 9 10.05 89.62 -7.17
C GLY A 9 10.66 88.34 -7.77
N PRO A 10 11.01 87.39 -6.96
CA PRO A 10 11.64 86.18 -7.45
C PRO A 10 10.63 85.24 -8.17
N LYS A 11 11.07 84.72 -9.31
CA LYS A 11 10.33 83.72 -10.09
C LYS A 11 10.08 82.43 -9.30
N PRO A 12 8.88 81.77 -9.36
CA PRO A 12 8.68 80.49 -8.76
C PRO A 12 9.50 79.41 -9.52
N GLY A 13 10.37 78.75 -8.77
CA GLY A 13 11.14 77.60 -9.25
C GLY A 13 10.27 76.44 -9.62
N ARG A 14 10.38 75.95 -10.84
CA ARG A 14 9.81 74.69 -11.28
C ARG A 14 10.45 73.58 -10.47
N PHE A 15 9.70 72.98 -9.54
CA PHE A 15 10.01 71.69 -8.93
C PHE A 15 9.86 70.62 -10.03
N ARG A 16 10.96 70.16 -10.56
CA ARG A 16 11.06 68.94 -11.37
C ARG A 16 10.76 67.77 -10.42
N GLN A 17 9.53 67.23 -10.43
CA GLN A 17 9.26 65.91 -9.90
C GLN A 17 10.06 64.87 -10.70
N ARG A 18 11.15 64.41 -10.11
CA ARG A 18 11.80 63.16 -10.53
C ARG A 18 10.92 62.01 -10.10
N SER A 19 10.12 61.51 -11.00
CA SER A 19 9.48 60.22 -10.90
C SER A 19 10.52 59.13 -11.18
N SER A 20 11.23 58.69 -10.16
CA SER A 20 11.94 57.41 -10.15
C SER A 20 11.37 56.58 -8.99
N GLY A 21 10.18 56.10 -9.21
CA GLY A 21 9.57 55.04 -8.41
C GLY A 21 9.43 53.82 -9.28
N THR A 22 10.42 52.93 -9.22
CA THR A 22 10.22 51.51 -9.52
C THR A 22 9.06 51.03 -8.68
N ALA A 23 7.91 50.84 -9.31
CA ALA A 23 6.77 50.14 -8.72
C ALA A 23 7.19 48.68 -8.49
N LEU A 24 7.78 48.41 -7.33
CA LEU A 24 7.85 47.07 -6.76
C LEU A 24 6.39 46.65 -6.51
N CYS A 25 5.95 45.61 -7.18
CA CYS A 25 4.62 45.00 -6.98
C CYS A 25 4.31 44.85 -5.49
N PRO A 26 3.22 45.44 -4.98
CA PRO A 26 2.91 45.41 -3.54
C PRO A 26 2.48 44.01 -3.05
N ASP A 27 2.20 43.09 -3.94
CA ASP A 27 1.63 41.78 -3.55
C ASP A 27 2.64 40.84 -2.86
N HIS A 28 3.95 40.91 -3.22
CA HIS A 28 4.96 40.06 -2.59
C HIS A 28 5.32 40.49 -1.15
N LEU A 29 5.24 41.78 -0.86
CA LEU A 29 5.52 42.31 0.50
C LEU A 29 4.37 41.89 1.47
N LEU A 30 3.14 41.88 1.00
CA LEU A 30 1.98 41.48 1.81
C LEU A 30 2.04 40.00 2.21
N ILE A 31 2.50 39.08 1.35
CA ILE A 31 2.61 37.65 1.65
C ILE A 31 3.73 37.39 2.68
N LEU A 32 4.90 38.02 2.54
CA LEU A 32 6.01 37.87 3.47
C LEU A 32 5.65 38.40 4.88
N ASP A 33 4.94 39.51 4.95
CA ASP A 33 4.50 40.08 6.21
C ASP A 33 3.40 39.23 6.86
N ALA A 34 2.49 38.64 6.07
CA ALA A 34 1.48 37.71 6.58
C ALA A 34 2.13 36.43 7.14
N VAL A 35 3.15 35.89 6.48
CA VAL A 35 3.91 34.73 6.98
C VAL A 35 4.66 35.07 8.27
N ARG A 36 5.29 36.24 8.36
CA ARG A 36 5.95 36.69 9.59
C ARG A 36 4.97 36.89 10.75
N LEU A 37 3.78 37.45 10.49
CA LEU A 37 2.72 37.60 11.47
C LEU A 37 2.21 36.23 11.95
N ALA A 38 1.99 35.27 11.05
CA ALA A 38 1.60 33.90 11.41
C ALA A 38 2.63 33.22 12.31
N LEU A 39 3.93 33.36 11.99
CA LEU A 39 5.03 32.82 12.82
C LEU A 39 5.13 33.52 14.19
N ALA A 40 4.91 34.82 14.26
CA ALA A 40 4.87 35.55 15.52
C ALA A 40 3.70 35.12 16.41
N GLN A 41 2.55 34.86 15.82
CA GLN A 41 1.35 34.39 16.53
C GLN A 41 1.54 32.99 17.12
N ILE A 42 2.21 32.06 16.38
CA ILE A 42 2.58 30.74 16.89
C ILE A 42 3.43 30.86 18.15
N ARG A 43 4.38 31.83 18.18
CA ARG A 43 5.24 32.05 19.35
C ARG A 43 4.49 32.67 20.52
N ALA A 44 3.47 33.51 20.27
CA ALA A 44 2.71 34.17 21.31
C ALA A 44 1.70 33.23 22.02
N GLN A 45 1.09 32.30 21.30
CA GLN A 45 0.08 31.38 21.82
C GLN A 45 0.46 29.91 21.56
N LYS A 46 1.56 29.46 22.14
CA LYS A 46 2.20 28.16 21.87
C LYS A 46 1.24 26.96 21.97
N LEU A 47 0.44 26.90 23.06
CA LEU A 47 -0.45 25.76 23.32
C LEU A 47 -1.59 25.67 22.30
N ARG A 48 -2.18 26.81 21.93
CA ARG A 48 -3.28 26.91 20.96
C ARG A 48 -2.78 26.53 19.56
N SER A 49 -1.63 27.06 19.15
CA SER A 49 -1.02 26.77 17.87
C SER A 49 -0.57 25.31 17.76
N PHE A 50 -0.08 24.72 18.86
CA PHE A 50 0.30 23.31 18.88
C PHE A 50 -0.90 22.40 18.58
N PHE A 51 -2.02 22.57 19.28
CA PHE A 51 -3.21 21.74 19.04
C PHE A 51 -3.81 21.96 17.65
N THR A 52 -3.70 23.17 17.11
CA THR A 52 -4.17 23.48 15.75
C THR A 52 -3.35 22.76 14.69
N LEU A 53 -2.04 22.88 14.81
CA LEU A 53 -1.12 22.22 13.89
C LEU A 53 -1.21 20.70 13.99
N LEU A 54 -1.44 20.17 15.20
CA LEU A 54 -1.49 18.74 15.48
C LEU A 54 -2.54 18.02 14.62
N GLY A 55 -3.74 18.56 14.46
CA GLY A 55 -4.79 17.95 13.64
C GLY A 55 -4.35 17.78 12.17
N VAL A 56 -3.83 18.84 11.55
CA VAL A 56 -3.34 18.80 10.17
C VAL A 56 -2.09 17.93 10.07
N THR A 57 -1.16 18.04 11.02
CA THR A 57 0.07 17.25 11.07
C THR A 57 -0.23 15.76 11.13
N VAL A 58 -1.12 15.32 12.01
CA VAL A 58 -1.53 13.92 12.15
C VAL A 58 -2.26 13.44 10.89
N GLY A 59 -3.17 14.26 10.34
CA GLY A 59 -3.89 13.92 9.11
C GLY A 59 -2.94 13.71 7.92
N VAL A 60 -2.00 14.62 7.70
CA VAL A 60 -1.01 14.50 6.61
C VAL A 60 -0.01 13.38 6.89
N MET A 61 0.41 13.18 8.14
CA MET A 61 1.29 12.07 8.53
C MET A 61 0.67 10.72 8.17
N PHE A 62 -0.59 10.48 8.54
CA PHE A 62 -1.29 9.25 8.19
C PHE A 62 -1.54 9.11 6.69
N LEU A 63 -1.83 10.22 5.99
CA LEU A 63 -1.97 10.20 4.53
C LEU A 63 -0.69 9.67 3.86
N ILE A 64 0.47 10.23 4.22
CA ILE A 64 1.77 9.78 3.70
C ILE A 64 2.04 8.33 4.10
N GLY A 65 1.78 7.95 5.35
CA GLY A 65 1.98 6.59 5.87
C GLY A 65 1.16 5.55 5.10
N VAL A 66 -0.15 5.77 4.96
CA VAL A 66 -1.05 4.86 4.23
C VAL A 66 -0.65 4.73 2.76
N VAL A 67 -0.43 5.87 2.08
CA VAL A 67 -0.01 5.85 0.67
C VAL A 67 1.32 5.12 0.49
N SER A 68 2.27 5.32 1.41
CA SER A 68 3.58 4.65 1.34
C SER A 68 3.48 3.14 1.53
N VAL A 69 2.64 2.66 2.45
CA VAL A 69 2.41 1.22 2.66
C VAL A 69 1.69 0.62 1.44
N VAL A 70 0.59 1.22 0.98
CA VAL A 70 -0.17 0.72 -0.17
C VAL A 70 0.69 0.70 -1.44
N ASN A 71 1.51 1.73 -1.67
CA ASN A 71 2.40 1.79 -2.82
C ASN A 71 3.57 0.80 -2.71
N GLY A 72 4.12 0.62 -1.51
CA GLY A 72 5.14 -0.39 -1.23
C GLY A 72 4.63 -1.80 -1.47
N MET A 73 3.43 -2.11 -0.98
CA MET A 73 2.75 -3.39 -1.23
C MET A 73 2.47 -3.61 -2.72
N ALA A 74 2.03 -2.56 -3.44
CA ALA A 74 1.76 -2.66 -4.87
C ALA A 74 3.02 -3.04 -5.66
N ARG A 75 4.11 -2.33 -5.42
CA ARG A 75 5.40 -2.62 -6.07
C ARG A 75 5.90 -4.02 -5.73
N TYR A 76 5.77 -4.43 -4.49
CA TYR A 76 6.18 -5.75 -4.04
C TYR A 76 5.38 -6.87 -4.75
N VAL A 77 4.06 -6.71 -4.88
CA VAL A 77 3.21 -7.70 -5.58
C VAL A 77 3.51 -7.72 -7.08
N GLU A 78 3.70 -6.57 -7.71
CA GLU A 78 3.96 -6.46 -9.14
C GLU A 78 5.36 -7.01 -9.52
N GLU A 79 6.40 -6.70 -8.72
CA GLU A 79 7.80 -7.04 -9.04
C GLU A 79 8.22 -8.41 -8.49
N ASP A 80 7.85 -8.76 -7.26
CA ASP A 80 8.35 -9.96 -6.57
C ASP A 80 7.34 -11.12 -6.57
N PHE A 81 6.06 -10.85 -6.34
CA PHE A 81 5.07 -11.89 -6.13
C PHE A 81 4.62 -12.55 -7.42
N GLY A 82 4.34 -11.76 -8.48
CA GLY A 82 3.82 -12.27 -9.74
C GLY A 82 4.77 -13.27 -10.43
N GLY A 83 6.07 -12.97 -10.42
CA GLY A 83 7.08 -13.81 -11.06
C GLY A 83 7.54 -15.00 -10.23
N LYS A 84 7.64 -14.85 -8.91
CA LYS A 84 8.20 -15.89 -8.01
C LYS A 84 7.15 -16.86 -7.48
N PHE A 85 5.96 -16.38 -7.14
CA PHE A 85 4.97 -17.21 -6.46
C PHE A 85 4.07 -17.99 -7.42
N LEU A 86 3.55 -17.34 -8.45
CA LEU A 86 2.61 -17.98 -9.38
C LEU A 86 3.29 -18.67 -10.56
N GLY A 87 4.52 -18.25 -10.90
CA GLY A 87 5.21 -18.69 -12.11
C GLY A 87 4.74 -17.91 -13.35
N ILE A 88 5.57 -17.92 -14.39
CA ILE A 88 5.26 -17.25 -15.66
C ILE A 88 4.47 -18.22 -16.54
N ASN A 89 3.39 -17.75 -17.15
CA ASN A 89 2.52 -18.56 -18.02
C ASN A 89 2.01 -19.84 -17.35
N THR A 90 1.55 -19.72 -16.10
CA THR A 90 1.01 -20.83 -15.32
C THR A 90 -0.42 -20.58 -14.89
N PHE A 91 -1.17 -21.67 -14.74
CA PHE A 91 -2.37 -21.67 -13.95
C PHE A 91 -2.35 -22.80 -12.91
N ASN A 92 -3.06 -22.59 -11.81
CA ASN A 92 -3.38 -23.61 -10.83
C ASN A 92 -4.87 -23.98 -10.97
N LEU A 93 -5.15 -25.24 -11.29
CA LEU A 93 -6.50 -25.76 -11.25
C LEU A 93 -6.83 -26.17 -9.81
N ARG A 94 -7.85 -25.55 -9.21
CA ARG A 94 -8.23 -25.73 -7.81
C ARG A 94 -9.73 -25.89 -7.61
N ARG A 95 -10.10 -26.38 -6.46
CA ARG A 95 -11.50 -26.51 -6.04
C ARG A 95 -12.13 -25.14 -5.75
N TYR A 96 -11.41 -24.26 -5.10
CA TYR A 96 -11.80 -22.89 -4.74
C TYR A 96 -10.57 -21.98 -4.71
N PRO A 97 -10.74 -20.66 -4.85
CA PRO A 97 -9.61 -19.75 -4.88
C PRO A 97 -8.91 -19.67 -3.52
N ASP A 98 -7.57 -19.58 -3.53
CA ASP A 98 -6.72 -19.39 -2.34
C ASP A 98 -6.86 -17.99 -1.78
N ILE A 99 -6.83 -17.02 -2.67
CA ILE A 99 -6.93 -15.61 -2.33
C ILE A 99 -8.37 -15.19 -2.54
N ASN A 100 -9.04 -14.93 -1.44
CA ASN A 100 -10.38 -14.40 -1.45
C ASN A 100 -10.37 -12.96 -0.99
N THR A 101 -10.51 -12.03 -1.94
CA THR A 101 -10.43 -10.59 -1.72
C THR A 101 -11.78 -9.92 -1.53
N GLY A 102 -12.85 -10.68 -1.75
CA GLY A 102 -14.22 -10.20 -1.62
C GLY A 102 -14.85 -10.59 -0.28
N ASP A 103 -15.90 -9.87 0.06
CA ASP A 103 -16.82 -10.26 1.15
C ASP A 103 -17.60 -11.50 0.68
N VAL A 104 -16.94 -12.68 0.83
CA VAL A 104 -17.59 -13.94 0.48
C VAL A 104 -18.68 -14.21 1.49
N SER A 105 -19.92 -14.06 1.03
CA SER A 105 -21.07 -14.41 1.87
C SER A 105 -20.97 -15.86 2.36
N ASP A 106 -21.47 -16.12 3.56
CA ASP A 106 -21.54 -17.48 4.12
C ASP A 106 -22.19 -18.48 3.15
N ALA A 107 -23.11 -18.00 2.31
CA ALA A 107 -23.78 -18.81 1.29
C ALA A 107 -22.82 -19.21 0.16
N THR A 108 -21.91 -18.33 -0.24
CA THR A 108 -20.89 -18.61 -1.26
C THR A 108 -19.84 -19.57 -0.70
N TRP A 109 -19.38 -19.35 0.53
CA TRP A 109 -18.44 -20.23 1.22
C TRP A 109 -19.00 -21.66 1.35
N ARG A 110 -20.26 -21.81 1.76
CA ARG A 110 -20.93 -23.13 1.82
C ARG A 110 -21.03 -23.80 0.46
N ARG A 111 -21.35 -23.05 -0.62
CA ARG A 111 -21.34 -23.58 -1.99
C ARG A 111 -19.95 -24.07 -2.41
N TRP A 112 -18.89 -23.34 -2.07
CA TRP A 112 -17.52 -23.76 -2.36
C TRP A 112 -17.13 -25.03 -1.62
N GLN A 113 -17.53 -25.17 -0.37
CA GLN A 113 -17.31 -26.40 0.41
C GLN A 113 -18.06 -27.61 -0.15
N GLN A 114 -19.17 -27.40 -0.85
CA GLN A 114 -19.95 -28.48 -1.49
C GLN A 114 -19.40 -28.89 -2.87
N ARG A 115 -18.48 -28.12 -3.46
CA ARG A 115 -17.83 -28.48 -4.72
C ARG A 115 -17.13 -29.84 -4.59
N PRO A 116 -17.13 -30.70 -5.62
CA PRO A 116 -16.36 -31.92 -5.61
C PRO A 116 -14.87 -31.63 -5.39
N LYS A 117 -14.19 -32.59 -4.81
CA LYS A 117 -12.74 -32.53 -4.66
C LYS A 117 -12.10 -32.88 -6.00
N ILE A 118 -10.99 -32.21 -6.33
CA ILE A 118 -10.18 -32.60 -7.48
C ILE A 118 -9.46 -33.89 -7.09
N THR A 119 -9.63 -34.92 -7.90
CA THR A 119 -9.04 -36.25 -7.65
C THR A 119 -7.78 -36.45 -8.50
N VAL A 120 -7.03 -37.52 -8.20
CA VAL A 120 -5.88 -37.92 -9.01
C VAL A 120 -6.33 -38.33 -10.41
N GLU A 121 -7.51 -38.97 -10.52
CA GLU A 121 -8.09 -39.36 -11.81
C GLU A 121 -8.49 -38.14 -12.66
N ASP A 122 -8.89 -37.02 -12.02
CA ASP A 122 -9.14 -35.77 -12.72
C ASP A 122 -7.82 -35.18 -13.25
N ALA A 123 -6.77 -35.22 -12.45
CA ALA A 123 -5.45 -34.78 -12.86
C ALA A 123 -4.85 -35.62 -14.00
N ASP A 124 -5.07 -36.94 -13.99
CA ASP A 124 -4.67 -37.82 -15.10
C ASP A 124 -5.45 -37.49 -16.37
N ALA A 125 -6.74 -37.20 -16.27
CA ALA A 125 -7.53 -36.76 -17.42
C ALA A 125 -7.07 -35.38 -17.96
N VAL A 126 -6.70 -34.46 -17.06
CA VAL A 126 -6.08 -33.19 -17.45
C VAL A 126 -4.77 -33.45 -18.19
N ARG A 127 -3.89 -34.29 -17.64
CA ARG A 127 -2.61 -34.66 -18.26
C ARG A 127 -2.80 -35.20 -19.69
N ALA A 128 -3.80 -36.03 -19.92
CA ALA A 128 -4.05 -36.65 -21.20
C ALA A 128 -4.37 -35.66 -22.33
N VAL A 129 -4.82 -34.44 -22.03
CA VAL A 129 -5.17 -33.39 -23.00
C VAL A 129 -4.10 -32.31 -23.13
N LEU A 130 -3.05 -32.35 -22.32
CA LEU A 130 -1.96 -31.38 -22.40
C LEU A 130 -1.14 -31.59 -23.67
N PRO A 131 -0.88 -30.54 -24.47
CA PRO A 131 -0.03 -30.64 -25.65
C PRO A 131 1.45 -30.85 -25.29
N PRO A 132 2.26 -31.34 -26.21
CA PRO A 132 3.70 -31.44 -26.01
C PRO A 132 4.31 -30.08 -25.65
N GLY A 133 5.28 -30.10 -24.72
CA GLY A 133 5.95 -28.86 -24.26
C GLY A 133 5.28 -28.17 -23.09
N VAL A 134 4.08 -28.57 -22.69
CA VAL A 134 3.41 -28.11 -21.47
C VAL A 134 3.92 -28.93 -20.28
N ARG A 135 4.39 -28.22 -19.23
CA ARG A 135 4.76 -28.84 -17.95
C ARG A 135 3.56 -28.86 -17.02
N TRP A 136 3.52 -29.87 -16.19
CA TRP A 136 2.45 -29.99 -15.20
C TRP A 136 2.97 -30.65 -13.92
N SER A 137 2.32 -30.36 -12.80
CA SER A 137 2.63 -30.97 -11.51
C SER A 137 1.37 -31.15 -10.68
N LEU A 138 1.27 -32.29 -10.04
CA LEU A 138 0.37 -32.50 -8.93
C LEU A 138 0.86 -31.66 -7.75
N HIS A 139 -0.08 -31.16 -6.96
CA HIS A 139 0.21 -30.35 -5.80
C HIS A 139 -0.75 -30.69 -4.66
N ASP A 140 -0.19 -31.15 -3.54
CA ASP A 140 -0.87 -31.26 -2.27
C ASP A 140 -0.09 -30.48 -1.22
N ALA A 141 -0.77 -29.77 -0.31
CA ALA A 141 -0.12 -28.85 0.63
C ALA A 141 -0.85 -28.86 1.97
N ARG A 142 -0.04 -28.89 3.06
CA ARG A 142 -0.54 -28.89 4.44
C ARG A 142 0.42 -28.23 5.39
N TRP A 143 -0.13 -27.70 6.47
CA TRP A 143 0.65 -27.20 7.56
C TRP A 143 0.99 -28.31 8.56
N TYR A 144 2.28 -28.52 8.77
CA TYR A 144 2.82 -29.53 9.68
C TYR A 144 3.95 -28.97 10.53
N THR A 145 4.15 -29.54 11.72
CA THR A 145 5.34 -29.26 12.55
C THR A 145 6.36 -30.39 12.37
N PRO A 146 7.37 -30.21 11.52
CA PRO A 146 8.41 -31.20 11.32
C PRO A 146 9.28 -31.33 12.58
N ARG A 147 9.89 -32.50 12.76
CA ARG A 147 10.78 -32.77 13.90
C ARG A 147 12.14 -33.27 13.44
N SER A 148 13.18 -32.84 14.10
CA SER A 148 14.56 -33.32 13.89
C SER A 148 15.14 -33.78 15.24
N PRO A 149 16.07 -34.73 15.27
CA PRO A 149 16.82 -35.07 16.46
C PRO A 149 17.62 -33.89 17.05
N PHE A 150 17.87 -32.86 16.24
CA PHE A 150 18.70 -31.70 16.57
C PHE A 150 17.88 -30.47 16.98
N SER A 151 16.55 -30.53 16.91
CA SER A 151 15.65 -29.42 17.25
C SER A 151 14.54 -29.87 18.19
N ARG A 152 14.21 -29.05 19.18
CA ARG A 152 13.11 -29.32 20.15
C ARG A 152 11.71 -29.13 19.58
N GLY A 153 11.57 -28.86 18.31
CA GLY A 153 10.37 -28.48 17.58
C GLY A 153 10.43 -27.01 17.16
N GLY A 154 9.80 -26.73 16.04
CA GLY A 154 9.73 -25.41 15.44
C GLY A 154 8.29 -25.01 15.16
N PRO A 155 8.05 -23.84 14.57
CA PRO A 155 6.75 -23.45 14.07
C PRO A 155 6.27 -24.39 12.97
N GLN A 156 5.00 -24.25 12.59
CA GLN A 156 4.44 -25.01 11.49
C GLN A 156 5.12 -24.62 10.17
N ASN A 157 5.41 -25.64 9.36
CA ASN A 157 5.95 -25.51 8.02
C ASN A 157 4.88 -25.93 7.01
N LEU A 158 4.90 -25.29 5.83
CA LEU A 158 4.07 -25.72 4.72
C LEU A 158 4.74 -26.93 4.06
N VAL A 159 4.19 -28.11 4.30
CA VAL A 159 4.65 -29.37 3.72
C VAL A 159 3.90 -29.62 2.42
N GLN A 160 4.62 -29.77 1.32
CA GLN A 160 4.06 -29.87 -0.01
C GLN A 160 4.52 -31.15 -0.67
N ALA A 161 3.57 -31.98 -1.11
CA ALA A 161 3.83 -33.13 -1.95
C ALA A 161 3.59 -32.71 -3.41
N VAL A 162 4.64 -32.79 -4.23
CA VAL A 162 4.63 -32.25 -5.60
C VAL A 162 5.29 -33.21 -6.59
N SER A 163 4.91 -33.12 -7.87
CA SER A 163 5.65 -33.82 -8.93
C SER A 163 6.98 -33.14 -9.22
N ALA A 164 7.94 -33.87 -9.82
CA ALA A 164 9.30 -33.38 -10.05
C ALA A 164 9.37 -32.08 -10.86
N ASP A 165 8.46 -31.85 -11.80
CA ASP A 165 8.41 -30.65 -12.64
C ASP A 165 8.05 -29.36 -11.87
N PHE A 166 7.54 -29.48 -10.64
CA PHE A 166 7.12 -28.33 -9.82
C PHE A 166 8.23 -27.31 -9.62
N PHE A 167 9.44 -27.76 -9.35
CA PHE A 167 10.60 -26.88 -9.14
C PHE A 167 10.93 -26.05 -10.39
N ALA A 168 10.84 -26.67 -11.56
CA ALA A 168 11.06 -26.00 -12.84
C ALA A 168 9.92 -25.01 -13.16
N ILE A 169 8.65 -25.40 -12.91
CA ILE A 169 7.48 -24.56 -13.11
C ILE A 169 7.54 -23.31 -12.22
N LYS A 170 7.91 -23.48 -10.95
CA LYS A 170 8.01 -22.41 -9.96
C LYS A 170 9.38 -21.71 -9.93
N ASN A 171 10.30 -22.10 -10.82
CA ASN A 171 11.67 -21.58 -10.89
C ASN A 171 12.39 -21.62 -9.52
N LEU A 172 12.16 -22.69 -8.73
CA LEU A 172 12.79 -22.89 -7.44
C LEU A 172 14.19 -23.42 -7.61
N LYS A 173 15.19 -22.69 -7.15
CA LYS A 173 16.60 -23.07 -7.21
C LYS A 173 17.07 -23.64 -5.89
N VAL A 174 18.06 -24.51 -5.97
CA VAL A 174 18.68 -25.16 -4.81
C VAL A 174 20.05 -24.55 -4.54
N THR A 175 20.31 -24.16 -3.31
CA THR A 175 21.61 -23.63 -2.87
C THR A 175 22.57 -24.77 -2.49
N LYS A 176 22.03 -25.84 -1.89
CA LYS A 176 22.82 -27.01 -1.49
C LYS A 176 22.08 -28.29 -1.88
N GLY A 177 22.83 -29.29 -2.34
CA GLY A 177 22.27 -30.57 -2.73
C GLY A 177 21.57 -30.53 -4.10
N ARG A 178 20.42 -31.21 -4.24
CA ARG A 178 19.65 -31.32 -5.48
C ARG A 178 18.15 -31.44 -5.23
N VAL A 179 17.35 -31.26 -6.25
CA VAL A 179 15.92 -31.62 -6.26
C VAL A 179 15.76 -33.12 -6.54
N PHE A 180 14.59 -33.68 -6.23
CA PHE A 180 14.29 -35.06 -6.58
C PHE A 180 13.94 -35.21 -8.07
N THR A 181 14.18 -36.39 -8.60
CA THR A 181 13.93 -36.72 -10.00
C THR A 181 12.54 -37.29 -10.23
N ALA A 182 12.07 -37.33 -11.48
CA ALA A 182 10.83 -37.98 -11.86
C ALA A 182 10.78 -39.47 -11.48
N GLU A 183 11.93 -40.16 -11.47
CA GLU A 183 12.03 -41.56 -11.05
C GLU A 183 11.84 -41.71 -9.53
N GLU A 184 12.42 -40.80 -8.73
CA GLU A 184 12.26 -40.76 -7.28
C GLU A 184 10.82 -40.46 -6.92
N ASP A 185 10.15 -39.54 -7.67
CA ASP A 185 8.72 -39.30 -7.52
C ASP A 185 7.90 -40.53 -7.87
N ALA A 186 8.13 -41.17 -9.04
CA ALA A 186 7.39 -42.36 -9.47
C ALA A 186 7.52 -43.52 -8.45
N ARG A 187 8.71 -43.69 -7.85
CA ARG A 187 8.97 -44.72 -6.83
C ARG A 187 8.42 -44.34 -5.46
N GLY A 188 8.05 -43.09 -5.25
CA GLY A 188 7.63 -42.59 -3.93
C GLY A 188 8.73 -42.59 -2.89
N THR A 189 9.97 -42.26 -3.31
CA THR A 189 11.14 -42.25 -2.43
C THR A 189 10.94 -41.24 -1.30
N PRO A 190 11.22 -41.59 -0.01
CA PRO A 190 11.04 -40.70 1.12
C PRO A 190 12.17 -39.68 1.23
N VAL A 191 12.26 -38.77 0.28
CA VAL A 191 13.25 -37.67 0.25
C VAL A 191 12.53 -36.33 0.27
N VAL A 192 13.22 -35.30 0.78
CA VAL A 192 12.66 -33.94 0.83
C VAL A 192 13.71 -32.87 0.48
N VAL A 193 13.19 -31.78 -0.07
CA VAL A 193 13.90 -30.51 -0.27
C VAL A 193 13.28 -29.49 0.69
N ILE A 194 14.11 -28.78 1.47
CA ILE A 194 13.65 -27.87 2.50
C ILE A 194 14.05 -26.42 2.23
N GLY A 195 13.25 -25.47 2.67
CA GLY A 195 13.60 -24.06 2.62
C GLY A 195 14.67 -23.67 3.64
N THR A 196 15.29 -22.51 3.45
CA THR A 196 16.43 -22.05 4.29
C THR A 196 16.06 -21.83 5.74
N GLU A 197 14.87 -21.31 6.02
CA GLU A 197 14.40 -21.09 7.41
C GLU A 197 14.13 -22.45 8.08
N THR A 198 13.47 -23.37 7.41
CA THR A 198 13.29 -24.75 7.88
C THR A 198 14.61 -25.43 8.15
N ALA A 199 15.62 -25.25 7.28
CA ALA A 199 16.94 -25.83 7.46
C ALA A 199 17.62 -25.28 8.74
N SER A 200 17.57 -23.99 8.97
CA SER A 200 18.16 -23.35 10.14
C SER A 200 17.46 -23.72 11.46
N GLU A 201 16.14 -23.93 11.41
CA GLU A 201 15.33 -24.32 12.57
C GLU A 201 15.54 -25.80 12.96
N LEU A 202 15.56 -26.69 11.97
CA LEU A 202 15.67 -28.13 12.22
C LEU A 202 17.09 -28.62 12.44
N PHE A 203 18.07 -27.90 11.87
CA PHE A 203 19.49 -28.29 11.89
C PHE A 203 20.40 -27.11 12.26
N PRO A 204 20.28 -26.53 13.47
CA PRO A 204 21.10 -25.39 13.90
C PRO A 204 22.59 -25.70 13.76
N HIS A 205 23.31 -24.90 12.98
CA HIS A 205 24.75 -25.02 12.76
C HIS A 205 25.23 -26.33 12.10
N LEU A 206 24.31 -27.15 11.57
CA LEU A 206 24.63 -28.41 10.91
C LEU A 206 24.27 -28.34 9.40
N ASP A 207 24.96 -29.14 8.60
CA ASP A 207 24.53 -29.33 7.20
C ASP A 207 23.30 -30.26 7.18
N PRO A 208 22.13 -29.80 6.67
CA PRO A 208 20.94 -30.62 6.63
C PRO A 208 20.96 -31.74 5.58
N VAL A 209 21.77 -31.59 4.51
CA VAL A 209 21.79 -32.58 3.42
C VAL A 209 22.28 -33.93 3.90
N GLY A 210 21.53 -35.01 3.59
CA GLY A 210 21.80 -36.38 4.00
C GLY A 210 21.28 -36.71 5.42
N ARG A 211 20.62 -35.78 6.10
CA ARG A 211 20.03 -36.02 7.44
C ARG A 211 18.53 -36.28 7.35
N ASP A 212 18.01 -36.96 8.37
CA ASP A 212 16.60 -37.28 8.43
C ASP A 212 15.78 -36.23 9.18
N VAL A 213 14.62 -35.92 8.61
CA VAL A 213 13.54 -35.13 9.23
C VAL A 213 12.28 -36.01 9.38
N ARG A 214 11.58 -35.88 10.48
CA ARG A 214 10.30 -36.59 10.67
C ARG A 214 9.12 -35.67 10.36
N ILE A 215 8.27 -36.12 9.45
CA ILE A 215 7.04 -35.46 9.06
C ILE A 215 5.92 -36.47 9.31
N ASP A 216 4.96 -36.11 10.14
CA ASP A 216 3.88 -37.02 10.58
C ASP A 216 4.37 -38.37 11.12
N GLY A 217 5.49 -38.33 11.85
CA GLY A 217 6.12 -39.53 12.41
C GLY A 217 6.96 -40.35 11.42
N LEU A 218 6.83 -40.09 10.13
CA LEU A 218 7.59 -40.80 9.07
C LEU A 218 8.95 -40.11 8.82
N PRO A 219 10.03 -40.88 8.64
CA PRO A 219 11.33 -40.34 8.34
C PRO A 219 11.47 -40.01 6.84
N PHE A 220 12.07 -38.86 6.55
CA PHE A 220 12.43 -38.41 5.21
C PHE A 220 13.86 -37.90 5.22
N THR A 221 14.64 -38.27 4.20
CA THR A 221 16.02 -37.79 4.06
C THR A 221 16.05 -36.47 3.30
N VAL A 222 16.70 -35.46 3.85
CA VAL A 222 16.91 -34.15 3.21
C VAL A 222 17.94 -34.30 2.10
N ILE A 223 17.58 -34.00 0.85
CA ILE A 223 18.46 -34.08 -0.33
C ILE A 223 18.87 -32.73 -0.89
N GLY A 224 18.18 -31.66 -0.48
CA GLY A 224 18.51 -30.30 -0.92
C GLY A 224 17.95 -29.21 -0.03
N VAL A 225 18.54 -28.03 -0.16
CA VAL A 225 18.08 -26.79 0.48
C VAL A 225 17.83 -25.74 -0.61
N LEU A 226 16.66 -25.14 -0.61
CA LEU A 226 16.30 -24.11 -1.59
C LEU A 226 17.10 -22.82 -1.36
N GLU A 227 17.19 -22.03 -2.42
CA GLU A 227 17.62 -20.63 -2.33
C GLU A 227 16.57 -19.81 -1.55
N THR A 228 17.04 -18.83 -0.78
CA THR A 228 16.17 -17.96 0.02
C THR A 228 15.17 -17.24 -0.88
N GLN A 229 13.88 -17.46 -0.61
CA GLN A 229 12.76 -16.82 -1.32
C GLN A 229 12.29 -15.55 -0.61
N GLY A 230 12.57 -15.44 0.69
CA GLY A 230 12.15 -14.34 1.54
C GLY A 230 10.77 -14.54 2.16
N SER A 231 10.08 -13.44 2.44
CA SER A 231 8.73 -13.49 3.05
C SER A 231 7.76 -12.62 2.29
N VAL A 232 6.49 -13.04 2.24
CA VAL A 232 5.37 -12.31 1.64
C VAL A 232 4.40 -11.94 2.74
N PHE A 233 4.18 -10.63 2.98
CA PHE A 233 3.30 -10.13 4.05
C PHE A 233 3.58 -10.72 5.44
N GLY A 234 4.86 -11.01 5.74
CA GLY A 234 5.25 -11.64 7.00
C GLY A 234 5.08 -13.16 7.04
N ILE A 235 4.58 -13.77 5.97
CA ILE A 235 4.54 -15.22 5.80
C ILE A 235 5.85 -15.64 5.12
N SER A 236 6.64 -16.45 5.80
CA SER A 236 7.92 -16.92 5.25
C SER A 236 7.67 -17.91 4.11
N LEU A 237 8.27 -17.62 2.94
CA LEU A 237 8.36 -18.57 1.82
C LEU A 237 9.52 -19.56 2.00
N ASP A 238 10.35 -19.35 3.00
CA ASP A 238 11.49 -20.19 3.34
C ASP A 238 11.16 -21.27 4.37
N ARG A 239 9.91 -21.24 4.90
CA ARG A 239 9.41 -22.22 5.85
C ARG A 239 8.54 -23.27 5.16
N GLN A 240 9.18 -23.97 4.20
CA GLN A 240 8.52 -24.95 3.33
C GLN A 240 9.34 -26.22 3.22
N ILE A 241 8.64 -27.34 3.01
CA ILE A 241 9.22 -28.66 2.78
C ILE A 241 8.55 -29.25 1.53
N PHE A 242 9.33 -29.72 0.58
CA PHE A 242 8.84 -30.34 -0.65
C PHE A 242 9.27 -31.79 -0.71
N GLY A 243 8.32 -32.68 -0.92
CA GLY A 243 8.57 -34.10 -1.12
C GLY A 243 7.89 -34.63 -2.40
N PRO A 244 8.31 -35.79 -2.90
CA PRO A 244 7.67 -36.42 -4.06
C PRO A 244 6.18 -36.69 -3.80
N PHE A 245 5.34 -36.46 -4.81
CA PHE A 245 3.91 -36.63 -4.69
C PHE A 245 3.52 -38.07 -4.33
N ASN A 246 4.19 -39.07 -4.92
CA ASN A 246 3.92 -40.48 -4.65
C ASN A 246 4.56 -41.02 -3.36
N SER A 247 5.24 -40.18 -2.58
CA SER A 247 5.88 -40.57 -1.32
C SER A 247 4.86 -40.85 -0.20
N PRO A 248 5.28 -41.46 0.92
CA PRO A 248 4.40 -41.68 2.05
C PRO A 248 3.77 -40.41 2.64
N MET A 249 4.36 -39.23 2.33
CA MET A 249 3.87 -37.94 2.76
C MET A 249 2.42 -37.66 2.31
N SER A 250 2.07 -38.09 1.10
CA SER A 250 0.76 -37.85 0.52
C SER A 250 -0.20 -39.05 0.66
N ARG A 251 0.33 -40.28 0.80
CA ARG A 251 -0.49 -41.50 0.82
C ARG A 251 -1.51 -41.59 1.96
N ALA A 252 -1.17 -41.00 3.12
CA ALA A 252 -2.03 -41.10 4.30
C ALA A 252 -3.38 -40.38 4.13
N ASP A 253 -3.52 -39.50 3.17
CA ASP A 253 -4.65 -38.58 3.08
C ASP A 253 -5.35 -38.47 1.72
N HIS A 254 -4.79 -39.00 0.62
CA HIS A 254 -5.42 -38.89 -0.71
C HIS A 254 -6.79 -39.49 -0.78
N ALA A 255 -7.04 -40.57 0.00
CA ALA A 255 -8.33 -41.21 0.06
C ALA A 255 -9.43 -40.29 0.64
N HIS A 256 -9.07 -39.29 1.44
CA HIS A 256 -10.04 -38.49 2.20
C HIS A 256 -10.04 -37.00 1.86
N ALA A 257 -8.92 -36.41 1.43
CA ALA A 257 -8.79 -34.96 1.30
C ALA A 257 -8.91 -34.40 -0.13
N GLY A 258 -8.61 -35.21 -1.18
CA GLY A 258 -8.45 -34.72 -2.56
C GLY A 258 -7.15 -33.92 -2.76
N LEU A 259 -6.87 -33.53 -3.99
CA LEU A 259 -5.71 -32.71 -4.32
C LEU A 259 -5.92 -31.26 -3.88
N TYR A 260 -4.84 -30.61 -3.47
CA TYR A 260 -4.82 -29.15 -3.30
C TYR A 260 -4.97 -28.45 -4.66
N GLY A 261 -4.34 -28.99 -5.71
CA GLY A 261 -4.50 -28.52 -7.08
C GLY A 261 -3.60 -29.21 -8.09
N VAL A 262 -3.72 -28.77 -9.33
CA VAL A 262 -2.85 -29.16 -10.44
C VAL A 262 -2.25 -27.88 -11.01
N VAL A 263 -0.91 -27.81 -11.03
CA VAL A 263 -0.16 -26.69 -11.60
C VAL A 263 0.20 -27.01 -13.03
N VAL A 264 -0.09 -26.11 -13.95
CA VAL A 264 0.20 -26.27 -15.38
C VAL A 264 0.96 -25.04 -15.87
N GLN A 265 2.03 -25.27 -16.65
CA GLN A 265 2.83 -24.22 -17.28
C GLN A 265 2.88 -24.42 -18.79
N ALA A 266 2.44 -23.41 -19.54
CA ALA A 266 2.54 -23.36 -20.98
C ALA A 266 3.78 -22.57 -21.46
N PRO A 267 4.26 -22.80 -22.69
CA PRO A 267 5.41 -22.07 -23.24
C PRO A 267 5.13 -20.59 -23.51
N SER A 268 3.87 -20.20 -23.72
CA SER A 268 3.44 -18.81 -23.96
C SER A 268 2.07 -18.56 -23.34
N GLN A 269 1.68 -17.29 -23.24
CA GLN A 269 0.38 -16.89 -22.70
C GLN A 269 -0.78 -17.30 -23.61
N ASP A 270 -0.59 -17.26 -24.93
CA ASP A 270 -1.62 -17.72 -25.87
C ASP A 270 -1.82 -19.24 -25.76
N ALA A 271 -0.72 -20.00 -25.70
CA ALA A 271 -0.79 -21.42 -25.45
C ALA A 271 -1.43 -21.76 -24.08
N LEU A 272 -1.24 -20.89 -23.06
CA LEU A 272 -1.86 -21.08 -21.76
C LEU A 272 -3.39 -21.02 -21.84
N ARG A 273 -3.93 -20.04 -22.58
CA ARG A 273 -5.37 -19.88 -22.79
C ARG A 273 -5.97 -21.09 -23.52
N ASP A 274 -5.30 -21.58 -24.57
CA ASP A 274 -5.75 -22.78 -25.29
C ASP A 274 -5.76 -24.02 -24.39
N VAL A 275 -4.73 -24.15 -23.55
CA VAL A 275 -4.64 -25.25 -22.58
C VAL A 275 -5.71 -25.13 -21.51
N GLU A 276 -5.97 -23.93 -20.99
CA GLU A 276 -7.01 -23.67 -20.01
C GLU A 276 -8.38 -24.09 -20.54
N GLU A 277 -8.72 -23.72 -21.78
CA GLU A 277 -10.00 -24.11 -22.38
C GLU A 277 -10.14 -25.64 -22.56
N ARG A 278 -9.09 -26.32 -23.00
CA ARG A 278 -9.06 -27.78 -23.09
C ARG A 278 -9.24 -28.44 -21.72
N VAL A 279 -8.55 -27.96 -20.72
CA VAL A 279 -8.66 -28.46 -19.34
C VAL A 279 -10.06 -28.19 -18.80
N ARG A 280 -10.62 -27.01 -19.04
CA ARG A 280 -12.00 -26.65 -18.65
C ARG A 280 -13.01 -27.62 -19.27
N GLU A 281 -12.89 -27.91 -20.57
CA GLU A 281 -13.80 -28.85 -21.24
C GLU A 281 -13.72 -30.25 -20.62
N VAL A 282 -12.50 -30.76 -20.34
CA VAL A 282 -12.31 -32.07 -19.71
C VAL A 282 -12.91 -32.09 -18.31
N MET A 283 -12.65 -31.08 -17.48
CA MET A 283 -13.16 -31.00 -16.12
C MET A 283 -14.68 -30.90 -16.09
N ARG A 284 -15.29 -30.05 -16.94
CA ARG A 284 -16.75 -29.94 -17.04
C ARG A 284 -17.39 -31.28 -17.45
N ARG A 285 -16.77 -32.02 -18.37
CA ARG A 285 -17.23 -33.34 -18.81
C ARG A 285 -17.15 -34.38 -17.68
N ARG A 286 -16.05 -34.37 -16.93
CA ARG A 286 -15.84 -35.30 -15.81
C ARG A 286 -16.80 -35.02 -14.63
N HIS A 287 -17.00 -33.77 -14.32
CA HIS A 287 -17.91 -33.32 -13.27
C HIS A 287 -19.37 -33.27 -13.75
N ARG A 288 -19.67 -33.69 -15.02
CA ARG A 288 -20.99 -33.74 -15.63
C ARG A 288 -21.76 -32.42 -15.54
N LEU A 289 -21.06 -31.30 -15.65
CA LEU A 289 -21.65 -29.97 -15.61
C LEU A 289 -22.43 -29.70 -16.90
N ARG A 290 -23.64 -29.15 -16.75
CA ARG A 290 -24.45 -28.70 -17.89
C ARG A 290 -23.86 -27.41 -18.50
N PRO A 291 -24.14 -27.10 -19.78
CA PRO A 291 -23.61 -25.91 -20.43
C PRO A 291 -23.88 -24.59 -19.69
N ALA A 292 -25.04 -24.48 -19.02
CA ALA A 292 -25.46 -23.28 -18.29
C ALA A 292 -24.99 -23.28 -16.81
N GLU A 293 -24.42 -24.38 -16.30
CA GLU A 293 -23.91 -24.44 -14.93
C GLU A 293 -22.54 -23.78 -14.82
N PRO A 294 -22.29 -22.99 -13.78
CA PRO A 294 -20.96 -22.44 -13.54
C PRO A 294 -19.96 -23.55 -13.20
N ASP A 295 -18.68 -23.30 -13.45
CA ASP A 295 -17.61 -24.22 -13.10
C ASP A 295 -17.56 -24.43 -11.58
N ASP A 296 -17.36 -25.68 -11.16
CA ASP A 296 -17.20 -26.09 -9.76
C ASP A 296 -15.70 -26.21 -9.38
N PHE A 297 -14.83 -25.70 -10.21
CA PHE A 297 -13.40 -25.55 -10.04
C PHE A 297 -12.98 -24.12 -10.45
N VAL A 298 -11.71 -23.77 -10.20
CA VAL A 298 -11.17 -22.44 -10.49
C VAL A 298 -9.80 -22.59 -11.15
N PHE A 299 -9.52 -21.72 -12.12
CA PHE A 299 -8.18 -21.51 -12.64
C PHE A 299 -7.58 -20.25 -11.99
N GLU A 300 -6.55 -20.44 -11.19
CA GLU A 300 -5.77 -19.32 -10.66
C GLU A 300 -4.57 -19.07 -11.57
N THR A 301 -4.62 -17.96 -12.29
CA THR A 301 -3.54 -17.48 -13.15
C THR A 301 -2.82 -16.31 -12.49
N SER A 302 -1.62 -15.97 -12.96
CA SER A 302 -0.93 -14.73 -12.54
C SER A 302 -1.77 -13.48 -12.83
N GLU A 303 -2.56 -13.52 -13.91
CA GLU A 303 -3.45 -12.42 -14.31
C GLU A 303 -4.63 -12.28 -13.36
N SER A 304 -5.28 -13.40 -12.96
CA SER A 304 -6.38 -13.37 -11.97
C SER A 304 -5.90 -12.89 -10.61
N ALA A 305 -4.74 -13.36 -10.15
CA ALA A 305 -4.16 -12.92 -8.88
C ALA A 305 -3.79 -11.43 -8.89
N LEU A 306 -3.31 -10.92 -10.03
CA LEU A 306 -3.06 -9.49 -10.17
C LEU A 306 -4.36 -8.66 -10.16
N SER A 307 -5.43 -9.16 -10.79
CA SER A 307 -6.75 -8.49 -10.77
C SER A 307 -7.33 -8.45 -9.36
N ASP A 308 -7.24 -9.54 -8.61
CA ASP A 308 -7.65 -9.62 -7.22
C ASP A 308 -6.83 -8.66 -6.35
N TRP A 309 -5.51 -8.59 -6.58
CA TRP A 309 -4.65 -7.62 -5.92
C TRP A 309 -5.08 -6.16 -6.17
N LEU A 310 -5.44 -5.81 -7.41
CA LEU A 310 -5.90 -4.46 -7.73
C LEU A 310 -7.19 -4.09 -6.97
N GLN A 311 -8.07 -5.04 -6.71
CA GLN A 311 -9.25 -4.82 -5.88
C GLN A 311 -8.86 -4.59 -4.42
N ILE A 312 -7.97 -5.43 -3.84
CA ILE A 312 -7.44 -5.23 -2.47
C ILE A 312 -6.77 -3.87 -2.35
N LYS A 313 -5.89 -3.52 -3.29
CA LYS A 313 -5.19 -2.23 -3.33
C LYS A 313 -6.18 -1.06 -3.27
N THR A 314 -7.25 -1.14 -4.08
CA THR A 314 -8.31 -0.12 -4.12
C THR A 314 -9.03 -0.01 -2.79
N PHE A 315 -9.40 -1.14 -2.19
CA PHE A 315 -10.05 -1.20 -0.87
C PHE A 315 -9.15 -0.65 0.24
N LEU A 316 -7.88 -1.06 0.28
CA LEU A 316 -6.90 -0.57 1.25
C LEU A 316 -6.63 0.92 1.08
N PHE A 317 -6.59 1.42 -0.14
CA PHE A 317 -6.39 2.83 -0.42
C PHE A 317 -7.57 3.67 0.09
N TRP A 318 -8.78 3.35 -0.30
CA TRP A 318 -9.97 4.11 0.13
C TRP A 318 -10.28 3.94 1.61
N GLY A 319 -10.18 2.71 2.14
CA GLY A 319 -10.35 2.44 3.56
C GLY A 319 -9.28 3.12 4.42
N GLY A 320 -8.02 3.06 3.97
CA GLY A 320 -6.90 3.72 4.65
C GLY A 320 -7.00 5.25 4.64
N LEU A 321 -7.72 5.84 3.68
CA LEU A 321 -7.93 7.29 3.57
C LEU A 321 -8.91 7.84 4.63
N LEU A 322 -9.72 6.99 5.24
CA LEU A 322 -10.69 7.40 6.27
C LEU A 322 -10.00 8.04 7.48
N LEU A 323 -8.95 7.42 7.99
CA LEU A 323 -8.23 7.90 9.17
C LEU A 323 -7.59 9.29 8.95
N PRO A 324 -6.82 9.52 7.87
CA PRO A 324 -6.35 10.84 7.50
C PRO A 324 -7.44 11.87 7.34
N SER A 325 -8.58 11.53 6.70
CA SER A 325 -9.66 12.48 6.46
C SER A 325 -10.30 12.98 7.75
N VAL A 326 -10.50 12.11 8.73
CA VAL A 326 -10.98 12.52 10.06
C VAL A 326 -10.01 13.50 10.73
N GLY A 327 -8.70 13.20 10.70
CA GLY A 327 -7.66 14.08 11.23
C GLY A 327 -7.66 15.47 10.55
N LEU A 328 -7.80 15.49 9.22
CA LEU A 328 -7.86 16.73 8.44
C LEU A 328 -9.13 17.55 8.74
N ILE A 329 -10.29 16.91 8.88
CA ILE A 329 -11.55 17.58 9.25
C ILE A 329 -11.45 18.20 10.65
N VAL A 330 -10.94 17.46 11.63
CA VAL A 330 -10.72 17.96 12.98
C VAL A 330 -9.73 19.14 12.97
N GLY A 331 -8.63 19.01 12.22
CA GLY A 331 -7.66 20.08 12.02
C GLY A 331 -8.27 21.32 11.39
N ALA A 332 -9.12 21.16 10.37
CA ALA A 332 -9.84 22.27 9.73
C ALA A 332 -10.78 23.02 10.71
N ILE A 333 -11.53 22.26 11.51
CA ILE A 333 -12.42 22.84 12.54
C ILE A 333 -11.60 23.62 13.59
N LEU A 334 -10.47 23.07 14.03
CA LEU A 334 -9.59 23.74 14.99
C LEU A 334 -9.02 25.05 14.42
N ILE A 335 -8.54 25.03 13.16
CA ILE A 335 -8.07 26.24 12.47
C ILE A 335 -9.20 27.26 12.37
N MET A 336 -10.39 26.86 11.94
CA MET A 336 -11.55 27.73 11.82
C MET A 336 -11.90 28.39 13.15
N ASN A 337 -11.95 27.61 14.25
CA ASN A 337 -12.27 28.15 15.58
C ASN A 337 -11.22 29.16 16.05
N ILE A 338 -9.94 28.89 15.84
CA ILE A 338 -8.88 29.82 16.25
C ILE A 338 -8.92 31.09 15.42
N MET A 339 -9.17 30.98 14.13
CA MET A 339 -9.32 32.14 13.26
C MET A 339 -10.54 33.00 13.65
N LEU A 340 -11.67 32.40 14.07
CA LEU A 340 -12.82 33.13 14.58
C LEU A 340 -12.49 33.92 15.86
N VAL A 341 -11.76 33.31 16.79
CA VAL A 341 -11.29 34.02 18.02
C VAL A 341 -10.31 35.13 17.65
N SER A 342 -9.37 34.88 16.71
CA SER A 342 -8.43 35.89 16.24
C SER A 342 -9.13 37.10 15.60
N VAL A 343 -10.23 36.86 14.84
CA VAL A 343 -11.05 37.94 14.26
C VAL A 343 -11.71 38.77 15.36
N THR A 344 -12.25 38.15 16.41
CA THR A 344 -12.89 38.88 17.53
C THR A 344 -11.87 39.68 18.34
N GLU A 345 -10.69 39.12 18.64
CA GLU A 345 -9.61 39.80 19.36
C GLU A 345 -9.06 41.02 18.57
N ARG A 346 -9.07 40.97 17.22
CA ARG A 346 -8.54 42.02 16.32
C ARG A 346 -9.62 42.87 15.66
N THR A 347 -10.87 42.86 16.19
CA THR A 347 -12.01 43.59 15.59
C THR A 347 -11.71 45.07 15.39
N ARG A 348 -11.12 45.74 16.38
CA ARG A 348 -10.76 47.17 16.33
C ARG A 348 -9.68 47.47 15.29
N GLU A 349 -8.68 46.61 15.15
CA GLU A 349 -7.62 46.75 14.16
C GLU A 349 -8.17 46.59 12.73
N ILE A 350 -9.07 45.61 12.51
CA ILE A 350 -9.78 45.42 11.23
C ILE A 350 -10.64 46.65 10.90
N GLY A 351 -11.35 47.21 11.91
CA GLY A 351 -12.14 48.42 11.76
C GLY A 351 -11.29 49.63 11.37
N LEU A 352 -10.12 49.82 11.98
CA LEU A 352 -9.16 50.87 11.64
C LEU A 352 -8.65 50.73 10.19
N ARG A 353 -8.24 49.55 9.78
CA ARG A 353 -7.78 49.31 8.38
C ARG A 353 -8.88 49.65 7.37
N LYS A 354 -10.13 49.26 7.64
CA LYS A 354 -11.26 49.59 6.77
C LYS A 354 -11.60 51.07 6.73
N SER A 355 -11.48 51.78 7.83
CA SER A 355 -11.69 53.24 7.89
C SER A 355 -10.60 53.98 7.12
N LEU A 356 -9.37 53.43 6.99
CA LEU A 356 -8.28 53.91 6.17
C LEU A 356 -8.38 53.50 4.68
N GLY A 357 -9.48 52.80 4.26
CA GLY A 357 -9.76 52.48 2.89
C GLY A 357 -9.40 51.06 2.41
N ALA A 358 -9.06 50.14 3.32
CA ALA A 358 -8.82 48.75 2.96
C ALA A 358 -10.11 48.10 2.38
N ARG A 359 -9.96 47.44 1.22
CA ARG A 359 -11.07 46.77 0.55
C ARG A 359 -11.41 45.45 1.28
N ARG A 360 -12.65 45.00 1.14
CA ARG A 360 -13.07 43.68 1.67
C ARG A 360 -12.18 42.52 1.21
N ARG A 361 -11.70 42.58 -0.01
CA ARG A 361 -10.79 41.56 -0.59
C ARG A 361 -9.41 41.52 0.11
N ASP A 362 -8.92 42.67 0.53
CA ASP A 362 -7.61 42.77 1.20
C ASP A 362 -7.65 42.09 2.58
N ILE A 363 -8.72 42.36 3.34
CA ILE A 363 -8.95 41.69 4.64
C ILE A 363 -9.15 40.18 4.46
N LEU A 364 -9.95 39.77 3.46
CA LEU A 364 -10.21 38.37 3.17
C LEU A 364 -8.92 37.63 2.82
N ASN A 365 -8.14 38.18 1.89
CA ASN A 365 -6.87 37.59 1.47
C ASN A 365 -5.88 37.47 2.63
N GLN A 366 -5.78 38.50 3.48
CA GLN A 366 -4.91 38.47 4.66
C GLN A 366 -5.21 37.30 5.58
N PHE A 367 -6.49 37.08 5.96
CA PHE A 367 -6.90 36.00 6.83
C PHE A 367 -6.79 34.61 6.15
N LEU A 368 -7.04 34.55 4.82
CA LEU A 368 -6.82 33.30 4.07
C LEU A 368 -5.35 32.91 4.02
N VAL A 369 -4.45 33.86 3.77
CA VAL A 369 -3.01 33.61 3.80
C VAL A 369 -2.56 33.17 5.18
N GLU A 370 -3.07 33.79 6.26
CA GLU A 370 -2.76 33.41 7.63
C GLU A 370 -3.18 31.97 7.94
N ALA A 371 -4.44 31.60 7.62
CA ALA A 371 -4.94 30.24 7.80
C ALA A 371 -4.18 29.19 6.97
N THR A 372 -3.89 29.54 5.70
CA THR A 372 -3.14 28.65 4.80
C THR A 372 -1.70 28.46 5.27
N THR A 373 -1.04 29.51 5.76
CA THR A 373 0.33 29.42 6.31
C THR A 373 0.38 28.51 7.53
N LEU A 374 -0.60 28.62 8.46
CA LEU A 374 -0.69 27.74 9.60
C LEU A 374 -0.88 26.28 9.17
N SER A 375 -1.83 26.02 8.27
CA SER A 375 -2.08 24.67 7.77
C SER A 375 -0.87 24.10 7.04
N MET A 376 -0.16 24.92 6.25
CA MET A 376 1.04 24.51 5.51
C MET A 376 2.18 24.10 6.45
N LEU A 377 2.38 24.80 7.55
CA LEU A 377 3.36 24.43 8.57
C LEU A 377 3.02 23.07 9.20
N GLY A 378 1.73 22.84 9.49
CA GLY A 378 1.25 21.53 9.93
C GLY A 378 1.48 20.45 8.89
N ALA A 379 1.20 20.75 7.61
CA ALA A 379 1.42 19.81 6.53
C ALA A 379 2.90 19.44 6.34
N VAL A 380 3.81 20.42 6.38
CA VAL A 380 5.27 20.18 6.29
C VAL A 380 5.75 19.31 7.46
N ALA A 381 5.32 19.62 8.69
CA ALA A 381 5.60 18.78 9.85
C ALA A 381 5.03 17.37 9.68
N GLY A 382 3.79 17.26 9.19
CA GLY A 382 3.12 15.99 8.90
C GLY A 382 3.84 15.17 7.82
N ILE A 383 4.33 15.79 6.76
CA ILE A 383 5.15 15.14 5.74
C ILE A 383 6.44 14.59 6.38
N GLY A 384 7.15 15.39 7.17
CA GLY A 384 8.37 14.94 7.86
C GLY A 384 8.12 13.73 8.77
N LEU A 385 7.07 13.80 9.59
CA LEU A 385 6.67 12.70 10.48
C LEU A 385 6.16 11.49 9.70
N GLY A 386 5.42 11.69 8.61
CA GLY A 386 4.92 10.63 7.74
C GLY A 386 6.06 9.86 7.05
N VAL A 387 7.08 10.57 6.57
CA VAL A 387 8.31 9.96 6.03
C VAL A 387 9.06 9.17 7.11
N ALA A 388 9.20 9.73 8.31
CA ALA A 388 9.84 9.05 9.44
C ALA A 388 9.06 7.79 9.83
N LEU A 389 7.73 7.87 9.92
CA LEU A 389 6.85 6.74 10.21
C LEU A 389 6.94 5.65 9.14
N SER A 390 6.92 6.02 7.85
CA SER A 390 7.06 5.06 6.74
C SER A 390 8.39 4.30 6.79
N ARG A 391 9.50 5.00 7.12
CA ARG A 391 10.80 4.37 7.31
C ARG A 391 10.83 3.45 8.52
N LEU A 392 10.21 3.86 9.61
CA LEU A 392 10.11 3.06 10.84
C LEU A 392 9.32 1.76 10.57
N VAL A 393 8.20 1.86 9.86
CA VAL A 393 7.41 0.68 9.44
C VAL A 393 8.25 -0.25 8.56
N ALA A 394 8.98 0.28 7.58
CA ALA A 394 9.83 -0.53 6.71
C ALA A 394 10.98 -1.24 7.44
N THR A 395 11.47 -0.71 8.58
CA THR A 395 12.57 -1.31 9.35
C THR A 395 12.11 -2.27 10.45
N LEU A 396 10.96 -2.00 11.07
CA LEU A 396 10.43 -2.79 12.20
C LEU A 396 9.39 -3.83 11.79
N SER A 397 8.82 -3.71 10.61
CA SER A 397 7.74 -4.57 10.12
C SER A 397 8.17 -5.22 8.79
N PRO A 398 7.70 -6.44 8.48
CA PRO A 398 7.89 -7.06 7.18
C PRO A 398 7.09 -6.40 6.06
N LEU A 399 6.34 -5.32 6.36
CA LEU A 399 5.54 -4.61 5.37
C LEU A 399 6.43 -3.72 4.50
N PRO A 400 6.42 -3.89 3.18
CA PRO A 400 7.14 -3.03 2.28
C PRO A 400 6.49 -1.64 2.27
N ALA A 401 7.18 -0.62 2.77
CA ALA A 401 6.74 0.77 2.70
C ALA A 401 7.68 1.57 1.81
N THR A 402 7.18 2.04 0.68
CA THR A 402 7.94 2.86 -0.27
C THR A 402 7.28 4.23 -0.42
N ILE A 403 8.08 5.30 -0.23
CA ILE A 403 7.58 6.66 -0.32
C ILE A 403 7.36 6.99 -1.80
N ALA A 404 6.11 7.26 -2.16
CA ALA A 404 5.75 7.73 -3.49
C ALA A 404 5.98 9.24 -3.59
N PRO A 405 6.83 9.77 -4.51
CA PRO A 405 7.09 11.20 -4.60
C PRO A 405 5.84 12.06 -4.75
N TRP A 406 4.83 11.57 -5.49
CA TRP A 406 3.55 12.27 -5.67
C TRP A 406 2.78 12.48 -4.36
N SER A 407 2.95 11.59 -3.36
CA SER A 407 2.24 11.71 -2.07
C SER A 407 2.73 12.91 -1.25
N LEU A 408 4.00 13.30 -1.42
CA LEU A 408 4.56 14.50 -0.79
C LEU A 408 3.89 15.76 -1.37
N PHE A 409 3.73 15.82 -2.68
CA PHE A 409 3.00 16.91 -3.34
C PHE A 409 1.52 16.92 -2.94
N ALA A 410 0.88 15.74 -2.86
CA ALA A 410 -0.48 15.62 -2.39
C ALA A 410 -0.63 16.15 -0.95
N GLY A 411 0.31 15.85 -0.06
CA GLY A 411 0.33 16.38 1.32
C GLY A 411 0.37 17.91 1.36
N VAL A 412 1.18 18.54 0.49
CA VAL A 412 1.23 20.00 0.36
C VAL A 412 -0.10 20.58 -0.15
N ILE A 413 -0.66 19.98 -1.21
CA ILE A 413 -1.95 20.42 -1.80
C ILE A 413 -3.09 20.28 -0.79
N VAL A 414 -3.16 19.15 -0.09
CA VAL A 414 -4.17 18.89 0.94
C VAL A 414 -4.01 19.88 2.10
N GLY A 415 -2.78 20.12 2.57
CA GLY A 415 -2.50 21.10 3.61
C GLY A 415 -2.95 22.51 3.23
N ALA A 416 -2.62 22.96 2.01
CA ALA A 416 -3.09 24.24 1.49
C ALA A 416 -4.61 24.30 1.38
N GLY A 417 -5.24 23.23 0.84
CA GLY A 417 -6.68 23.12 0.70
C GLY A 417 -7.43 23.18 2.03
N VAL A 418 -6.93 22.48 3.05
CA VAL A 418 -7.48 22.54 4.42
C VAL A 418 -7.38 23.95 5.00
N GLY A 419 -6.23 24.63 4.82
CA GLY A 419 -6.04 26.01 5.28
C GLY A 419 -7.02 26.99 4.61
N ILE A 420 -7.20 26.89 3.30
CA ILE A 420 -8.15 27.71 2.55
C ILE A 420 -9.58 27.40 3.00
N ALA A 421 -9.99 26.12 3.01
CA ALA A 421 -11.36 25.72 3.38
C ALA A 421 -11.74 26.17 4.80
N SER A 422 -10.83 25.98 5.77
CA SER A 422 -11.06 26.40 7.16
C SER A 422 -11.01 27.91 7.36
N GLY A 423 -10.23 28.64 6.52
CA GLY A 423 -10.08 30.09 6.59
C GLY A 423 -11.20 30.89 5.92
N VAL A 424 -11.91 30.35 4.93
CA VAL A 424 -12.94 31.08 4.16
C VAL A 424 -14.02 31.68 5.05
N TYR A 425 -14.59 30.91 5.97
CA TYR A 425 -15.68 31.39 6.84
C TYR A 425 -15.24 32.53 7.79
N PRO A 426 -14.17 32.39 8.62
CA PRO A 426 -13.68 33.46 9.46
C PRO A 426 -13.22 34.69 8.68
N ALA A 427 -12.52 34.51 7.56
CA ALA A 427 -12.06 35.60 6.70
C ALA A 427 -13.23 36.38 6.09
N SER A 428 -14.29 35.69 5.66
CA SER A 428 -15.52 36.36 5.17
C SER A 428 -16.22 37.16 6.25
N ARG A 429 -16.26 36.64 7.47
CA ARG A 429 -16.82 37.34 8.63
C ARG A 429 -16.03 38.60 8.98
N ALA A 430 -14.70 38.51 9.01
CA ALA A 430 -13.80 39.67 9.19
C ALA A 430 -14.01 40.74 8.10
N ALA A 431 -14.09 40.29 6.82
CA ALA A 431 -14.30 41.18 5.69
C ALA A 431 -15.66 41.91 5.68
N ARG A 432 -16.67 41.41 6.39
CA ARG A 432 -18.02 42.00 6.49
C ARG A 432 -18.20 42.90 7.71
N LEU A 433 -17.27 43.00 8.64
CA LEU A 433 -17.36 43.87 9.81
C LEU A 433 -17.60 45.33 9.41
N ASP A 434 -18.53 46.02 10.09
CA ASP A 434 -18.77 47.44 9.93
C ASP A 434 -17.68 48.22 10.67
N PRO A 435 -16.95 49.15 10.01
CA PRO A 435 -15.89 49.91 10.65
C PRO A 435 -16.37 50.77 11.84
N ILE A 436 -17.62 51.29 11.78
CA ILE A 436 -18.19 52.12 12.87
C ILE A 436 -18.43 51.25 14.12
N VAL A 437 -19.04 50.07 13.92
CA VAL A 437 -19.31 49.14 15.01
C VAL A 437 -18.00 48.57 15.58
N ALA A 438 -17.04 48.28 14.73
CA ALA A 438 -15.74 47.73 15.13
C ALA A 438 -14.87 48.68 15.95
N LEU A 439 -14.98 50.00 15.71
CA LEU A 439 -14.27 51.03 16.50
C LEU A 439 -14.94 51.36 17.80
N ARG A 440 -16.25 51.03 17.96
CA ARG A 440 -17.06 51.31 19.14
C ARG A 440 -17.10 50.12 20.12
N SER A 441 -16.67 48.95 19.72
CA SER A 441 -16.55 47.77 20.58
C SER A 441 -15.40 47.96 21.58
N GLU A 442 -15.70 47.94 22.87
CA GLU A 442 -14.74 47.85 23.97
C GLU A 442 -14.11 46.47 24.08
#